data_f620b84941d332ffa9707a7936d9c80f
#
_entry.id   f620b84941d332ffa9707a7936d9c80f
#
_cell.length_a   1.000
_cell.length_b   1.000
_cell.length_c   1.000
_cell.angle_alpha   90.00
_cell.angle_beta   90.00
_cell.angle_gamma   90.00
#
_symmetry.space_group_name_H-M   'P 1'
#
loop_
_entity.id
_entity.type
_entity.pdbx_description
1 polymer ?
#
loop_
_entity_poly.entity_id
_entity_poly.type
_entity_poly.pdbx_seq_one_letter_code
_entity_poly.pdbx_strand_id
1 'polypeptide(L)'
;MTLTMKRLATSMLLSFGLSPVFASAQDFSIANQTQQRIVVLVGQPMASANVAPAAAETTAVSTEWSKAEDLVNGSISKAKLTKMKEVTNTLVNFLKDSCLGTAGYNPTWHGEYNSDKNSPGAQLKFGMTCHFAVQNADLSITANDIQPLLDQLVVNGQHFLTMRVANGFDKNAFYYTDASGSDASAGQTKMWLVTAGNGQLPFIPVSRKEYLVQAKAELTAMVKSIEAGWRMKAPVRPAAVQDAERKSVVDQLKSMYSGADLDIRVRIYLRTYKTDEQFLQENIASETAGFRATIRMMDSLLARCGAAELAKPAVVSVAAADFHGFEDGQTNYMLIRMNAAYFNHALSEEKPQLFLVTWHYDAASASAAELDRQLTEKLDGQGLQEMLGK
;
A
#
# COMPACT_ATOMS: atom_id res chain seq x y z
N MET A 1 49.51 26.67 -8.08
CA MET A 1 49.74 25.52 -8.98
C MET A 1 48.99 24.23 -8.53
N THR A 2 48.59 24.10 -7.28
CA THR A 2 47.99 22.87 -6.74
C THR A 2 46.46 22.77 -6.89
N LEU A 3 45.72 23.87 -7.11
CA LEU A 3 44.25 23.86 -7.16
C LEU A 3 43.67 23.43 -8.53
N THR A 4 44.36 23.79 -9.62
CA THR A 4 43.92 23.50 -11.00
C THR A 4 44.08 22.03 -11.37
N MET A 5 45.12 21.36 -10.87
CA MET A 5 45.29 19.92 -11.07
C MET A 5 44.25 19.05 -10.28
N LYS A 6 43.82 19.50 -9.08
CA LYS A 6 42.80 18.81 -8.34
C LYS A 6 41.44 18.84 -9.04
N ARG A 7 41.10 19.90 -9.78
CA ARG A 7 39.82 20.01 -10.50
C ARG A 7 39.79 19.20 -11.80
N LEU A 8 40.90 19.06 -12.52
CA LEU A 8 40.96 18.13 -13.66
C LEU A 8 40.82 16.67 -13.20
N ALA A 9 41.40 16.31 -12.06
CA ALA A 9 41.26 14.97 -11.47
C ALA A 9 39.83 14.72 -10.96
N THR A 10 39.19 15.75 -10.40
CA THR A 10 37.80 15.65 -9.88
C THR A 10 36.78 15.58 -11.02
N SER A 11 37.02 16.27 -12.13
CA SER A 11 36.17 16.22 -13.33
C SER A 11 36.24 14.85 -14.03
N MET A 12 37.36 14.12 -13.93
CA MET A 12 37.50 12.75 -14.45
C MET A 12 37.01 11.67 -13.46
N LEU A 13 37.00 11.97 -12.14
CA LEU A 13 36.55 11.03 -11.11
C LEU A 13 35.03 11.10 -10.82
N LEU A 14 34.34 12.19 -11.21
CA LEU A 14 32.90 12.34 -11.05
C LEU A 14 32.10 11.66 -12.16
N SER A 15 32.74 11.12 -13.20
CA SER A 15 32.08 10.33 -14.24
C SER A 15 32.01 8.83 -13.94
N PHE A 16 32.56 8.37 -12.81
CA PHE A 16 32.45 6.98 -12.37
C PHE A 16 31.99 6.93 -10.91
N GLY A 17 30.72 6.64 -10.73
CA GLY A 17 30.18 6.06 -9.51
C GLY A 17 29.96 7.01 -8.34
N LEU A 18 28.91 7.79 -8.35
CA LEU A 18 28.21 8.19 -7.14
C LEU A 18 26.81 7.57 -7.17
N SER A 19 26.72 6.43 -6.52
CA SER A 19 25.43 6.00 -5.96
C SER A 19 24.93 7.12 -5.06
N PRO A 20 23.64 7.51 -5.12
CA PRO A 20 23.12 8.52 -4.22
C PRO A 20 23.16 7.97 -2.80
N VAL A 21 24.02 8.51 -1.97
CA VAL A 21 23.94 8.40 -0.53
C VAL A 21 22.73 9.22 -0.11
N PHE A 22 21.59 8.56 0.01
CA PHE A 22 20.45 9.13 0.73
C PHE A 22 20.84 9.27 2.20
N ALA A 23 20.91 10.52 2.64
CA ALA A 23 21.04 10.84 4.05
C ALA A 23 19.86 10.20 4.79
N SER A 24 20.20 9.48 5.85
CA SER A 24 19.35 8.85 6.82
C SER A 24 18.08 9.64 7.12
N ALA A 25 16.95 9.18 6.64
CA ALA A 25 15.69 9.37 7.32
C ALA A 25 15.63 8.32 8.43
N GLN A 26 15.25 8.77 9.59
CA GLN A 26 15.18 8.06 10.85
C GLN A 26 14.61 6.66 10.75
N ASP A 27 15.25 5.75 11.47
CA ASP A 27 14.82 4.39 11.74
C ASP A 27 13.32 4.31 12.12
N PHE A 28 12.50 3.90 11.18
CA PHE A 28 11.29 3.18 11.46
C PHE A 28 11.55 1.73 11.09
N SER A 29 11.89 0.93 12.09
CA SER A 29 11.96 -0.50 11.97
C SER A 29 10.54 -1.03 11.71
N ILE A 30 10.19 -1.15 10.44
CA ILE A 30 9.07 -1.99 10.01
C ILE A 30 9.69 -3.33 9.68
N ALA A 31 9.22 -4.33 10.41
CA ALA A 31 9.61 -5.73 10.24
C ALA A 31 9.56 -6.13 8.76
N ASN A 32 10.65 -6.76 8.32
CA ASN A 32 10.79 -7.42 7.04
C ASN A 32 9.54 -8.23 6.68
N GLN A 33 8.77 -7.75 5.72
CA GLN A 33 7.92 -8.61 4.94
C GLN A 33 8.59 -8.85 3.58
N THR A 34 8.91 -10.07 3.38
CA THR A 34 9.55 -10.70 2.24
C THR A 34 8.87 -10.29 0.94
N GLN A 35 9.65 -9.72 -0.01
CA GLN A 35 9.22 -9.55 -1.39
C GLN A 35 8.99 -10.92 -2.02
N GLN A 36 7.74 -11.33 -2.17
CA GLN A 36 7.38 -12.50 -2.96
C GLN A 36 7.13 -12.08 -4.41
N ARG A 37 7.90 -12.68 -5.31
CA ARG A 37 7.71 -12.57 -6.76
C ARG A 37 6.40 -13.28 -7.15
N ILE A 38 5.46 -12.52 -7.71
CA ILE A 38 4.25 -13.09 -8.30
C ILE A 38 4.62 -13.68 -9.67
N VAL A 39 4.57 -14.99 -9.78
CA VAL A 39 4.55 -15.69 -11.06
C VAL A 39 3.11 -15.92 -11.43
N VAL A 40 2.62 -15.20 -12.45
CA VAL A 40 1.27 -15.41 -13.00
C VAL A 40 1.26 -16.71 -13.79
N LEU A 41 0.76 -17.77 -13.18
CA LEU A 41 0.35 -18.97 -13.91
C LEU A 41 -1.12 -18.82 -14.30
N VAL A 42 -1.38 -18.61 -15.59
CA VAL A 42 -2.72 -18.70 -16.16
C VAL A 42 -3.15 -20.17 -16.10
N GLY A 43 -3.87 -20.52 -15.04
CA GLY A 43 -4.47 -21.83 -14.87
C GLY A 43 -5.77 -21.94 -15.66
N GLN A 44 -5.85 -22.91 -16.57
CA GLN A 44 -7.12 -23.34 -17.17
C GLN A 44 -8.05 -23.91 -16.10
N PRO A 45 -9.38 -23.78 -16.22
CA PRO A 45 -10.31 -24.34 -15.26
C PRO A 45 -10.19 -25.87 -15.26
N MET A 46 -9.74 -26.43 -14.15
CA MET A 46 -9.83 -27.87 -13.93
C MET A 46 -11.28 -28.27 -13.72
N ALA A 47 -11.75 -29.21 -14.53
CA ALA A 47 -13.01 -29.88 -14.33
C ALA A 47 -13.04 -30.55 -12.95
N SER A 48 -14.05 -30.23 -12.17
CA SER A 48 -14.30 -30.86 -10.87
C SER A 48 -14.57 -32.35 -11.06
N ALA A 49 -13.65 -33.19 -10.58
CA ALA A 49 -13.90 -34.61 -10.42
C ALA A 49 -14.92 -34.79 -9.29
N ASN A 50 -16.12 -35.25 -9.62
CA ASN A 50 -17.12 -35.70 -8.63
C ASN A 50 -16.56 -36.92 -7.88
N VAL A 51 -15.99 -36.67 -6.69
CA VAL A 51 -15.77 -37.72 -5.69
C VAL A 51 -17.01 -37.71 -4.80
N ALA A 52 -17.81 -38.76 -4.92
CA ALA A 52 -18.95 -38.96 -4.02
C ALA A 52 -18.43 -39.08 -2.56
N PRO A 53 -18.98 -38.31 -1.61
CA PRO A 53 -18.58 -38.44 -0.22
C PRO A 53 -19.07 -39.79 0.31
N ALA A 54 -18.15 -40.56 0.89
CA ALA A 54 -18.49 -41.72 1.72
C ALA A 54 -19.39 -41.23 2.88
N ALA A 55 -20.57 -41.83 3.03
CA ALA A 55 -21.46 -41.54 4.13
C ALA A 55 -20.78 -41.92 5.45
N ALA A 56 -20.26 -40.96 6.16
CA ALA A 56 -19.81 -41.10 7.53
C ALA A 56 -21.06 -41.04 8.43
N GLU A 57 -21.27 -42.05 9.22
CA GLU A 57 -22.28 -42.06 10.30
C GLU A 57 -21.98 -40.88 11.23
N THR A 58 -22.84 -39.86 11.19
CA THR A 58 -22.76 -38.68 12.04
C THR A 58 -23.29 -39.03 13.44
N THR A 59 -22.42 -39.49 14.32
CA THR A 59 -22.64 -39.31 15.76
C THR A 59 -22.68 -37.80 16.00
N ALA A 60 -23.78 -37.28 16.51
CA ALA A 60 -23.95 -35.86 16.85
C ALA A 60 -22.90 -35.48 17.91
N VAL A 61 -21.76 -34.96 17.47
CA VAL A 61 -20.72 -34.39 18.34
C VAL A 61 -21.23 -33.00 18.75
N SER A 62 -21.49 -32.81 20.07
CA SER A 62 -21.87 -31.51 20.61
C SER A 62 -20.73 -30.51 20.37
N THR A 63 -21.08 -29.35 19.85
CA THR A 63 -20.12 -28.26 19.71
C THR A 63 -20.02 -27.51 21.03
N GLU A 64 -18.86 -27.58 21.64
CA GLU A 64 -18.60 -26.89 22.90
C GLU A 64 -17.78 -25.62 22.61
N TRP A 65 -18.41 -24.46 22.84
CA TRP A 65 -17.75 -23.17 22.74
C TRP A 65 -17.05 -22.84 24.06
N SER A 66 -15.75 -22.72 24.06
CA SER A 66 -14.97 -22.32 25.22
C SER A 66 -14.56 -20.86 25.11
N LYS A 67 -14.44 -20.18 26.27
CA LYS A 67 -13.93 -18.79 26.35
C LYS A 67 -12.54 -18.78 26.94
N ALA A 68 -11.58 -18.21 26.20
CA ALA A 68 -10.25 -17.88 26.69
C ALA A 68 -10.23 -16.51 27.40
N GLU A 69 -9.09 -16.15 27.94
CA GLU A 69 -8.88 -14.83 28.57
C GLU A 69 -8.96 -13.70 27.54
N ASP A 70 -9.68 -12.64 27.90
CA ASP A 70 -9.78 -11.46 27.05
C ASP A 70 -8.46 -10.68 26.99
N LEU A 71 -8.11 -10.15 25.82
CA LEU A 71 -6.96 -9.31 25.62
C LEU A 71 -7.37 -7.82 25.76
N VAL A 72 -6.78 -7.12 26.74
CA VAL A 72 -7.05 -5.70 26.97
C VAL A 72 -5.76 -4.91 26.80
N ASN A 73 -5.69 -4.09 25.74
CA ASN A 73 -4.56 -3.28 25.40
C ASN A 73 -4.79 -1.79 25.75
N GLY A 74 -3.93 -1.24 26.61
CA GLY A 74 -4.01 0.14 27.04
C GLY A 74 -5.04 0.39 28.17
N SER A 75 -5.34 1.66 28.42
CA SER A 75 -6.21 2.06 29.52
C SER A 75 -7.63 2.33 29.03
N ILE A 76 -8.56 1.44 29.35
CA ILE A 76 -9.98 1.57 29.04
C ILE A 76 -10.75 1.70 30.33
N SER A 77 -11.66 2.68 30.44
CA SER A 77 -12.50 2.79 31.64
C SER A 77 -13.40 1.57 31.80
N LYS A 78 -13.64 1.16 33.05
CA LYS A 78 -14.46 -0.01 33.36
C LYS A 78 -15.85 0.04 32.68
N ALA A 79 -16.47 1.22 32.64
CA ALA A 79 -17.81 1.38 32.05
C ALA A 79 -17.78 1.13 30.52
N LYS A 80 -16.75 1.67 29.80
CA LYS A 80 -16.59 1.43 28.35
C LYS A 80 -16.26 -0.03 28.08
N LEU A 81 -15.33 -0.62 28.85
CA LEU A 81 -14.96 -2.03 28.69
C LEU A 81 -16.19 -2.96 28.88
N THR A 82 -17.06 -2.67 29.87
CA THR A 82 -18.28 -3.44 30.08
C THR A 82 -19.17 -3.41 28.84
N LYS A 83 -19.42 -2.23 28.25
CA LYS A 83 -20.24 -2.11 27.04
C LYS A 83 -19.63 -2.82 25.83
N MET A 84 -18.30 -2.66 25.63
CA MET A 84 -17.59 -3.37 24.57
C MET A 84 -17.73 -4.90 24.74
N LYS A 85 -17.63 -5.41 25.96
CA LYS A 85 -17.85 -6.84 26.27
C LYS A 85 -19.28 -7.29 25.99
N GLU A 86 -20.28 -6.46 26.24
CA GLU A 86 -21.67 -6.74 25.88
C GLU A 86 -21.84 -6.93 24.37
N VAL A 87 -21.28 -6.01 23.57
CA VAL A 87 -21.28 -6.13 22.09
C VAL A 87 -20.54 -7.39 21.66
N THR A 88 -19.35 -7.65 22.20
CA THR A 88 -18.57 -8.86 21.88
C THR A 88 -19.32 -10.15 22.20
N ASN A 89 -19.98 -10.22 23.35
CA ASN A 89 -20.81 -11.38 23.70
C ASN A 89 -22.00 -11.55 22.74
N THR A 90 -22.58 -10.43 22.28
CA THR A 90 -23.67 -10.46 21.28
C THR A 90 -23.15 -11.01 19.95
N LEU A 91 -21.93 -10.61 19.49
CA LEU A 91 -21.30 -11.17 18.30
C LEU A 91 -21.06 -12.67 18.41
N VAL A 92 -20.59 -13.14 19.56
CA VAL A 92 -20.39 -14.58 19.81
C VAL A 92 -21.71 -15.35 19.75
N ASN A 93 -22.76 -14.84 20.38
CA ASN A 93 -24.07 -15.47 20.32
C ASN A 93 -24.64 -15.48 18.90
N PHE A 94 -24.47 -14.37 18.17
CA PHE A 94 -24.83 -14.29 16.76
C PHE A 94 -24.14 -15.38 15.92
N LEU A 95 -22.83 -15.60 16.12
CA LEU A 95 -22.12 -16.66 15.42
C LEU A 95 -22.61 -18.05 15.80
N LYS A 96 -22.92 -18.28 17.08
CA LYS A 96 -23.49 -19.55 17.58
C LYS A 96 -24.83 -19.87 16.95
N ASP A 97 -25.67 -18.85 16.82
CA ASP A 97 -27.06 -19.03 16.41
C ASP A 97 -27.23 -19.08 14.87
N SER A 98 -26.39 -18.32 14.12
CA SER A 98 -26.64 -18.07 12.71
C SER A 98 -25.66 -18.71 11.73
N CYS A 99 -24.39 -18.91 12.12
CA CYS A 99 -23.38 -19.21 11.12
C CYS A 99 -22.83 -20.62 11.17
N LEU A 100 -22.67 -21.19 12.32
CA LEU A 100 -21.78 -22.33 12.45
C LEU A 100 -22.49 -23.49 13.18
N GLY A 101 -23.17 -24.31 12.39
CA GLY A 101 -23.49 -25.66 12.85
C GLY A 101 -22.15 -26.43 13.00
N THR A 102 -21.37 -26.04 13.98
CA THR A 102 -19.96 -26.41 14.16
C THR A 102 -19.80 -27.73 14.89
N ALA A 103 -20.65 -28.68 14.60
CA ALA A 103 -20.47 -30.04 15.15
C ALA A 103 -19.02 -30.51 14.87
N GLY A 104 -18.24 -30.64 15.93
CA GLY A 104 -16.89 -31.19 15.89
C GLY A 104 -15.74 -30.15 15.79
N TYR A 105 -16.00 -28.85 15.71
CA TYR A 105 -14.91 -27.86 15.58
C TYR A 105 -14.46 -27.17 16.88
N ASN A 106 -15.20 -27.37 17.99
CA ASN A 106 -14.89 -26.90 19.35
C ASN A 106 -14.19 -25.52 19.40
N PRO A 107 -14.90 -24.44 19.00
CA PRO A 107 -14.25 -23.15 18.88
C PRO A 107 -13.90 -22.58 20.25
N THR A 108 -12.69 -22.02 20.33
CA THR A 108 -12.25 -21.24 21.48
C THR A 108 -12.21 -19.76 21.09
N TRP A 109 -12.86 -18.90 21.85
CA TRP A 109 -12.93 -17.49 21.55
C TRP A 109 -12.43 -16.61 22.70
N HIS A 110 -11.97 -15.40 22.36
CA HIS A 110 -11.63 -14.35 23.31
C HIS A 110 -12.06 -12.99 22.76
N GLY A 111 -12.28 -12.04 23.66
CA GLY A 111 -12.51 -10.65 23.32
C GLY A 111 -11.19 -9.89 23.21
N GLU A 112 -11.11 -8.96 22.28
CA GLU A 112 -9.99 -8.06 22.09
C GLU A 112 -10.46 -6.61 22.25
N TYR A 113 -9.82 -5.86 23.16
CA TYR A 113 -10.21 -4.49 23.51
C TYR A 113 -8.97 -3.59 23.47
N ASN A 114 -9.01 -2.55 22.65
CA ASN A 114 -7.87 -1.65 22.48
C ASN A 114 -8.28 -0.20 22.77
N SER A 115 -7.49 0.50 23.57
CA SER A 115 -7.65 1.95 23.82
C SER A 115 -7.19 2.82 22.67
N ASP A 116 -6.59 2.23 21.64
CA ASP A 116 -6.09 2.95 20.46
C ASP A 116 -7.25 3.54 19.64
N LYS A 117 -7.17 4.85 19.38
CA LYS A 117 -8.16 5.63 18.63
C LYS A 117 -7.68 5.98 17.24
N ASN A 118 -6.82 5.18 16.63
CA ASN A 118 -6.27 5.44 15.29
C ASN A 118 -7.30 5.39 14.16
N SER A 119 -8.57 5.15 14.47
CA SER A 119 -9.63 5.26 13.48
C SER A 119 -10.03 6.73 13.27
N PRO A 120 -10.38 7.14 12.04
CA PRO A 120 -10.84 8.50 11.76
C PRO A 120 -12.04 8.98 12.59
N GLY A 121 -12.83 8.03 13.11
CA GLY A 121 -14.00 8.30 13.94
C GLY A 121 -13.71 8.48 15.41
N ALA A 122 -12.48 8.33 15.87
CA ALA A 122 -12.09 8.33 17.27
C ALA A 122 -12.81 7.28 18.16
N GLN A 123 -13.41 6.25 17.55
CA GLN A 123 -13.99 5.12 18.27
C GLN A 123 -12.91 4.14 18.72
N LEU A 124 -13.20 3.43 19.80
CA LEU A 124 -12.36 2.36 20.31
C LEU A 124 -12.45 1.14 19.39
N LYS A 125 -11.33 0.49 19.18
CA LYS A 125 -11.25 -0.79 18.45
C LYS A 125 -11.50 -1.93 19.43
N PHE A 126 -12.38 -2.82 19.06
CA PHE A 126 -12.65 -4.01 19.86
C PHE A 126 -13.31 -5.09 19.00
N GLY A 127 -13.32 -6.29 19.50
CA GLY A 127 -13.95 -7.40 18.78
C GLY A 127 -13.77 -8.72 19.47
N MET A 128 -13.92 -9.78 18.69
CA MET A 128 -13.67 -11.13 19.11
C MET A 128 -12.84 -11.87 18.07
N THR A 129 -12.02 -12.79 18.53
CA THR A 129 -11.34 -13.78 17.69
C THR A 129 -11.72 -15.16 18.14
N CYS A 130 -12.07 -16.01 17.20
CA CYS A 130 -12.48 -17.39 17.39
C CYS A 130 -11.50 -18.31 16.67
N HIS A 131 -10.86 -19.18 17.40
CA HIS A 131 -9.97 -20.24 16.92
C HIS A 131 -10.73 -21.55 16.84
N PHE A 132 -10.70 -22.19 15.68
CA PHE A 132 -11.34 -23.48 15.50
C PHE A 132 -10.34 -24.61 15.70
N ALA A 133 -10.80 -25.75 16.24
CA ALA A 133 -9.98 -26.94 16.42
C ALA A 133 -9.64 -27.65 15.08
N VAL A 134 -9.51 -26.88 14.02
CA VAL A 134 -8.99 -27.27 12.70
C VAL A 134 -7.74 -26.47 12.40
N GLN A 135 -6.81 -27.04 11.68
CA GLN A 135 -5.53 -26.44 11.44
C GLN A 135 -5.66 -25.06 10.77
N ASN A 136 -5.10 -24.03 11.42
CA ASN A 136 -5.02 -22.65 10.93
C ASN A 136 -6.36 -22.06 10.47
N ALA A 137 -7.42 -22.27 11.25
CA ALA A 137 -8.73 -21.65 10.94
C ALA A 137 -9.15 -20.68 12.05
N ASP A 138 -9.21 -19.40 11.70
CA ASP A 138 -9.49 -18.30 12.61
C ASP A 138 -10.54 -17.35 12.01
N LEU A 139 -11.52 -16.97 12.82
CA LEU A 139 -12.50 -15.96 12.49
C LEU A 139 -12.42 -14.80 13.48
N SER A 140 -12.18 -13.61 12.98
CA SER A 140 -12.22 -12.39 13.78
C SER A 140 -13.35 -11.48 13.30
N ILE A 141 -14.07 -10.86 14.24
CA ILE A 141 -15.01 -9.78 13.97
C ILE A 141 -14.56 -8.57 14.78
N THR A 142 -14.10 -7.55 14.12
CA THR A 142 -13.53 -6.35 14.73
C THR A 142 -14.40 -5.14 14.45
N ALA A 143 -14.81 -4.42 15.50
CA ALA A 143 -15.50 -3.15 15.40
C ALA A 143 -14.54 -1.99 15.22
N ASN A 144 -14.90 -1.02 14.37
CA ASN A 144 -14.20 0.25 14.17
C ASN A 144 -12.75 0.13 13.70
N ASP A 145 -12.34 -1.00 13.15
CA ASP A 145 -11.00 -1.20 12.60
C ASP A 145 -11.05 -1.64 11.14
N ILE A 146 -10.56 -0.79 10.25
CA ILE A 146 -10.40 -1.12 8.83
C ILE A 146 -8.94 -1.28 8.42
N GLN A 147 -8.00 -1.15 9.37
CA GLN A 147 -6.57 -1.23 9.05
C GLN A 147 -6.16 -2.51 8.33
N PRO A 148 -6.73 -3.69 8.65
CA PRO A 148 -6.41 -4.92 7.91
C PRO A 148 -6.79 -4.90 6.43
N LEU A 149 -7.70 -4.01 6.01
CA LEU A 149 -8.06 -3.80 4.60
C LEU A 149 -7.12 -2.84 3.88
N LEU A 150 -6.31 -2.08 4.63
CA LEU A 150 -5.52 -1.00 4.09
C LEU A 150 -4.07 -1.43 3.89
N ASP A 151 -3.56 -1.12 2.73
CA ASP A 151 -2.15 -1.22 2.40
C ASP A 151 -1.56 0.17 2.14
N GLN A 152 -0.25 0.28 2.19
CA GLN A 152 0.48 1.46 1.77
C GLN A 152 1.28 1.14 0.52
N LEU A 153 1.09 1.94 -0.51
CA LEU A 153 1.83 1.85 -1.75
C LEU A 153 2.67 3.11 -1.94
N VAL A 154 3.92 2.91 -2.35
CA VAL A 154 4.81 4.01 -2.75
C VAL A 154 4.89 4.03 -4.27
N VAL A 155 4.42 5.13 -4.88
CA VAL A 155 4.50 5.37 -6.33
C VAL A 155 5.24 6.68 -6.56
N ASN A 156 6.29 6.67 -7.35
CA ASN A 156 7.16 7.83 -7.58
C ASN A 156 7.66 8.49 -6.27
N GLY A 157 7.92 7.70 -5.24
CA GLY A 157 8.35 8.20 -3.93
C GLY A 157 7.22 8.78 -3.05
N GLN A 158 5.98 8.69 -3.46
CA GLN A 158 4.81 9.17 -2.72
C GLN A 158 4.08 8.02 -2.06
N HIS A 159 3.61 8.23 -0.84
CA HIS A 159 2.86 7.25 -0.07
C HIS A 159 1.35 7.45 -0.29
N PHE A 160 0.70 6.38 -0.71
CA PHE A 160 -0.75 6.33 -0.88
C PHE A 160 -1.36 5.26 0.01
N LEU A 161 -2.52 5.56 0.60
CA LEU A 161 -3.37 4.51 1.14
C LEU A 161 -4.01 3.76 -0.03
N THR A 162 -3.96 2.46 0.06
CA THR A 162 -4.50 1.59 -0.97
C THR A 162 -5.29 0.46 -0.35
N MET A 163 -6.11 -0.18 -1.15
CA MET A 163 -6.71 -1.46 -0.84
C MET A 163 -6.78 -2.31 -2.10
N ARG A 164 -6.84 -3.61 -1.94
CA ARG A 164 -7.09 -4.49 -3.09
C ARG A 164 -8.42 -4.15 -3.71
N VAL A 165 -8.50 -4.26 -5.04
CA VAL A 165 -9.79 -4.10 -5.73
C VAL A 165 -10.73 -5.18 -5.21
N ALA A 166 -11.85 -4.77 -4.65
CA ALA A 166 -12.81 -5.69 -4.12
C ALA A 166 -13.41 -6.55 -5.22
N ASN A 167 -13.72 -7.80 -4.90
CA ASN A 167 -14.49 -8.70 -5.76
C ASN A 167 -15.94 -8.21 -5.97
N GLY A 168 -16.29 -7.09 -5.34
CA GLY A 168 -17.61 -6.48 -5.37
C GLY A 168 -18.34 -6.68 -4.04
N PHE A 169 -19.63 -6.39 -4.05
CA PHE A 169 -20.50 -6.73 -2.92
C PHE A 169 -20.96 -8.18 -3.06
N ASP A 170 -21.02 -8.89 -1.95
CA ASP A 170 -21.63 -10.21 -1.93
C ASP A 170 -23.16 -10.14 -2.16
N LYS A 171 -23.83 -11.29 -2.10
CA LYS A 171 -25.30 -11.38 -2.23
C LYS A 171 -26.09 -10.55 -1.20
N ASN A 172 -25.45 -10.14 -0.10
CA ASN A 172 -26.02 -9.31 0.96
C ASN A 172 -25.63 -7.84 0.83
N ALA A 173 -24.97 -7.44 -0.27
CA ALA A 173 -24.49 -6.10 -0.55
C ALA A 173 -23.39 -5.59 0.40
N PHE A 174 -22.60 -6.49 0.99
CA PHE A 174 -21.43 -6.13 1.79
C PHE A 174 -20.18 -6.08 0.93
N TYR A 175 -19.30 -5.15 1.25
CA TYR A 175 -18.01 -5.04 0.57
C TYR A 175 -17.15 -6.26 0.92
N TYR A 176 -16.71 -6.99 -0.11
CA TYR A 176 -15.95 -8.22 0.01
C TYR A 176 -14.60 -8.11 -0.71
N THR A 177 -13.55 -8.55 -0.08
CA THR A 177 -12.25 -8.76 -0.70
C THR A 177 -11.68 -10.12 -0.33
N ASP A 178 -11.09 -10.79 -1.29
CA ASP A 178 -10.29 -11.99 -1.08
C ASP A 178 -8.82 -11.59 -1.03
N ALA A 179 -8.23 -11.72 0.14
CA ALA A 179 -6.83 -11.40 0.39
C ALA A 179 -5.93 -12.64 0.28
N SER A 180 -6.37 -13.69 -0.44
CA SER A 180 -5.59 -14.91 -0.62
C SER A 180 -4.18 -14.57 -1.13
N GLY A 181 -3.17 -14.92 -0.37
CA GLY A 181 -1.78 -14.82 -0.75
C GLY A 181 -1.47 -15.75 -1.92
N SER A 182 -0.47 -15.42 -2.70
CA SER A 182 0.02 -16.25 -3.81
C SER A 182 0.66 -17.57 -3.35
N ASP A 183 0.82 -17.77 -2.05
CA ASP A 183 1.40 -18.97 -1.47
C ASP A 183 0.29 -19.83 -0.87
N ALA A 184 -0.06 -20.91 -1.58
CA ALA A 184 -1.05 -21.88 -1.11
C ALA A 184 -0.66 -22.55 0.22
N SER A 185 0.61 -22.46 0.63
CA SER A 185 1.11 -22.97 1.92
C SER A 185 0.85 -22.01 3.08
N ALA A 186 0.51 -20.75 2.81
CA ALA A 186 0.34 -19.70 3.83
C ALA A 186 -1.12 -19.52 4.32
N GLY A 187 -2.06 -20.31 3.80
CA GLY A 187 -3.48 -20.15 4.07
C GLY A 187 -4.14 -19.09 3.19
N GLN A 188 -5.46 -19.03 3.26
CA GLN A 188 -6.28 -18.04 2.57
C GLN A 188 -6.94 -17.10 3.56
N THR A 189 -7.13 -15.85 3.16
CA THR A 189 -7.81 -14.84 3.98
C THR A 189 -8.93 -14.20 3.19
N LYS A 190 -10.12 -14.18 3.75
CA LYS A 190 -11.30 -13.46 3.23
C LYS A 190 -11.68 -12.36 4.20
N MET A 191 -12.10 -11.23 3.68
CA MET A 191 -12.55 -10.10 4.50
C MET A 191 -13.88 -9.57 4.00
N TRP A 192 -14.80 -9.30 4.93
CA TRP A 192 -16.09 -8.66 4.67
C TRP A 192 -16.20 -7.40 5.50
N LEU A 193 -16.41 -6.27 4.85
CA LEU A 193 -16.66 -5.01 5.52
C LEU A 193 -18.16 -4.78 5.62
N VAL A 194 -18.67 -4.77 6.84
CA VAL A 194 -20.07 -4.49 7.17
C VAL A 194 -20.22 -3.03 7.58
N THR A 195 -21.05 -2.29 6.84
CA THR A 195 -21.28 -0.85 7.04
C THR A 195 -22.76 -0.55 7.30
N ALA A 196 -23.09 0.70 7.61
CA ALA A 196 -24.44 1.12 8.02
C ALA A 196 -25.53 1.04 6.92
N GLY A 197 -25.28 0.46 5.77
CA GLY A 197 -26.31 0.17 4.75
C GLY A 197 -26.84 1.38 3.98
N ASN A 198 -26.29 2.57 4.20
CA ASN A 198 -26.67 3.81 3.50
C ASN A 198 -25.90 4.01 2.18
N GLY A 199 -25.18 3.00 1.71
CA GLY A 199 -24.33 3.05 0.52
C GLY A 199 -23.03 3.83 0.71
N GLN A 200 -22.75 4.36 1.90
CA GLN A 200 -21.49 5.02 2.21
C GLN A 200 -20.46 4.01 2.71
N LEU A 201 -19.21 4.21 2.31
CA LEU A 201 -18.07 3.43 2.77
C LEU A 201 -17.17 4.31 3.65
N PRO A 202 -16.41 3.73 4.59
CA PRO A 202 -15.46 4.46 5.43
C PRO A 202 -14.26 5.00 4.65
N PHE A 203 -14.18 4.72 3.37
CA PHE A 203 -13.17 5.22 2.44
C PHE A 203 -13.81 5.70 1.14
N ILE A 204 -13.08 6.52 0.41
CA ILE A 204 -13.48 7.05 -0.90
C ILE A 204 -12.39 6.68 -1.89
N PRO A 205 -12.70 6.03 -3.03
CA PRO A 205 -11.75 5.85 -4.10
C PRO A 205 -11.21 7.20 -4.61
N VAL A 206 -9.91 7.30 -4.77
CA VAL A 206 -9.27 8.43 -5.45
C VAL A 206 -9.55 8.28 -6.95
N SER A 207 -10.12 9.31 -7.59
CA SER A 207 -10.35 9.26 -9.04
C SER A 207 -9.03 9.37 -9.82
N ARG A 208 -9.02 8.85 -11.05
CA ARG A 208 -7.87 8.98 -11.96
C ARG A 208 -7.46 10.43 -12.16
N LYS A 209 -8.45 11.33 -12.29
CA LYS A 209 -8.21 12.77 -12.41
C LYS A 209 -7.52 13.33 -11.16
N GLU A 210 -8.07 13.04 -9.99
CA GLU A 210 -7.55 13.50 -8.70
C GLU A 210 -6.09 13.06 -8.52
N TYR A 211 -5.81 11.77 -8.75
CA TYR A 211 -4.45 11.22 -8.70
C TYR A 211 -3.50 11.95 -9.67
N LEU A 212 -3.88 12.05 -10.96
CA LEU A 212 -3.00 12.67 -11.97
C LEU A 212 -2.68 14.13 -11.63
N VAL A 213 -3.67 14.89 -11.15
CA VAL A 213 -3.48 16.30 -10.77
C VAL A 213 -2.55 16.43 -9.58
N GLN A 214 -2.80 15.62 -8.53
CA GLN A 214 -2.01 15.67 -7.30
C GLN A 214 -0.57 15.18 -7.55
N ALA A 215 -0.40 14.00 -8.13
CA ALA A 215 0.91 13.41 -8.39
C ALA A 215 1.77 14.30 -9.31
N LYS A 216 1.15 14.89 -10.34
CA LYS A 216 1.84 15.87 -11.21
C LYS A 216 2.31 17.10 -10.43
N ALA A 217 1.49 17.65 -9.55
CA ALA A 217 1.85 18.81 -8.73
C ALA A 217 3.06 18.50 -7.84
N GLU A 218 3.05 17.34 -7.18
CA GLU A 218 4.12 16.89 -6.30
C GLU A 218 5.42 16.60 -7.06
N LEU A 219 5.34 15.89 -8.21
CA LEU A 219 6.52 15.67 -9.07
C LEU A 219 7.09 16.99 -9.60
N THR A 220 6.24 17.95 -9.93
CA THR A 220 6.67 19.29 -10.35
C THR A 220 7.40 20.02 -9.21
N ALA A 221 6.91 19.90 -7.97
CA ALA A 221 7.58 20.46 -6.80
C ALA A 221 8.94 19.79 -6.55
N MET A 222 9.02 18.46 -6.74
CA MET A 222 10.27 17.70 -6.61
C MET A 222 11.31 18.15 -7.65
N VAL A 223 10.91 18.29 -8.92
CA VAL A 223 11.78 18.83 -9.98
C VAL A 223 12.34 20.19 -9.59
N LYS A 224 11.49 21.12 -9.13
CA LYS A 224 11.93 22.44 -8.67
C LYS A 224 12.90 22.36 -7.49
N SER A 225 12.69 21.45 -6.56
CA SER A 225 13.56 21.24 -5.40
C SER A 225 14.95 20.75 -5.84
N ILE A 226 15.00 19.80 -6.78
CA ILE A 226 16.25 19.29 -7.36
C ILE A 226 17.00 20.44 -8.07
N GLU A 227 16.30 21.22 -8.89
CA GLU A 227 16.88 22.38 -9.59
C GLU A 227 17.48 23.40 -8.60
N ALA A 228 16.73 23.73 -7.54
CA ALA A 228 17.21 24.64 -6.49
C ALA A 228 18.42 24.08 -5.75
N GLY A 229 18.40 22.78 -5.42
CA GLY A 229 19.50 22.08 -4.78
C GLY A 229 20.79 22.12 -5.60
N TRP A 230 20.70 21.88 -6.90
CA TRP A 230 21.83 21.97 -7.80
C TRP A 230 22.38 23.39 -7.90
N ARG A 231 21.53 24.42 -8.02
CA ARG A 231 21.96 25.82 -8.04
C ARG A 231 22.70 26.25 -6.78
N MET A 232 22.33 25.70 -5.62
CA MET A 232 23.06 25.94 -4.37
C MET A 232 24.41 25.21 -4.33
N LYS A 233 24.47 23.97 -4.82
CA LYS A 233 25.68 23.13 -4.78
C LYS A 233 26.72 23.56 -5.82
N ALA A 234 26.28 24.01 -6.99
CA ALA A 234 27.09 24.36 -8.11
C ALA A 234 26.76 25.79 -8.60
N PRO A 235 27.15 26.83 -7.86
CA PRO A 235 26.90 28.19 -8.26
C PRO A 235 27.66 28.52 -9.56
N VAL A 236 26.96 29.18 -10.49
CA VAL A 236 27.52 29.58 -11.77
C VAL A 236 28.44 30.79 -11.55
N ARG A 237 29.71 30.62 -11.86
CA ARG A 237 30.72 31.70 -11.76
C ARG A 237 30.58 32.70 -12.92
N PRO A 238 31.05 33.95 -12.77
CA PRO A 238 31.08 34.91 -13.84
C PRO A 238 31.82 34.38 -15.10
N ALA A 239 31.27 34.68 -16.28
CA ALA A 239 31.84 34.22 -17.55
C ALA A 239 33.35 34.58 -17.70
N ALA A 240 33.74 35.79 -17.27
CA ALA A 240 35.13 36.21 -17.30
C ALA A 240 36.08 35.30 -16.49
N VAL A 241 35.60 34.74 -15.36
CA VAL A 241 36.40 33.79 -14.56
C VAL A 241 36.54 32.47 -15.28
N GLN A 242 35.47 31.97 -15.87
CA GLN A 242 35.47 30.72 -16.64
C GLN A 242 36.32 30.82 -17.91
N ASP A 243 36.28 31.98 -18.61
CA ASP A 243 37.11 32.26 -19.79
C ASP A 243 38.59 32.36 -19.42
N ALA A 244 38.93 33.00 -18.30
CA ALA A 244 40.31 33.07 -17.80
C ALA A 244 40.86 31.67 -17.47
N GLU A 245 40.05 30.80 -16.82
CA GLU A 245 40.43 29.40 -16.56
C GLU A 245 40.64 28.63 -17.87
N ARG A 246 39.70 28.74 -18.82
CA ARG A 246 39.82 28.09 -20.14
C ARG A 246 41.08 28.50 -20.87
N LYS A 247 41.38 29.82 -20.89
CA LYS A 247 42.60 30.34 -21.46
C LYS A 247 43.86 29.81 -20.76
N SER A 248 43.86 29.79 -19.42
CA SER A 248 44.98 29.27 -18.62
C SER A 248 45.29 27.82 -18.96
N VAL A 249 44.26 26.95 -19.12
CA VAL A 249 44.46 25.55 -19.51
C VAL A 249 45.04 25.43 -20.92
N VAL A 250 44.54 26.22 -21.86
CA VAL A 250 45.10 26.26 -23.23
C VAL A 250 46.57 26.72 -23.23
N ASP A 251 46.93 27.74 -22.44
CA ASP A 251 48.31 28.21 -22.33
C ASP A 251 49.24 27.17 -21.64
N GLN A 252 48.73 26.42 -20.68
CA GLN A 252 49.45 25.27 -20.11
C GLN A 252 49.67 24.16 -21.16
N LEU A 253 48.68 23.84 -22.00
CA LEU A 253 48.85 22.88 -23.09
C LEU A 253 49.92 23.33 -24.06
N LYS A 254 49.97 24.63 -24.43
CA LYS A 254 51.02 25.21 -25.28
C LYS A 254 52.40 25.12 -24.65
N SER A 255 52.55 25.17 -23.34
CA SER A 255 53.84 25.03 -22.68
C SER A 255 54.35 23.58 -22.64
N MET A 256 53.43 22.60 -22.73
CA MET A 256 53.75 21.17 -22.63
C MET A 256 53.87 20.46 -23.99
N TYR A 257 53.19 20.95 -25.01
CA TYR A 257 53.04 20.29 -26.31
C TYR A 257 53.29 21.27 -27.44
N SER A 258 53.66 20.76 -28.65
CA SER A 258 53.84 21.54 -29.84
C SER A 258 53.36 20.82 -31.09
N GLY A 259 53.17 21.57 -32.20
CA GLY A 259 52.74 21.03 -33.48
C GLY A 259 51.41 20.34 -33.45
N ALA A 260 51.23 19.28 -34.22
CA ALA A 260 49.99 18.56 -34.38
C ALA A 260 49.43 17.97 -33.07
N ASP A 261 50.28 17.56 -32.13
CA ASP A 261 49.88 17.03 -30.84
C ASP A 261 49.22 18.12 -29.98
N LEU A 262 49.74 19.32 -29.98
CA LEU A 262 49.11 20.48 -29.31
C LEU A 262 47.75 20.77 -29.92
N ASP A 263 47.62 20.81 -31.25
CA ASP A 263 46.36 21.11 -31.92
C ASP A 263 45.26 20.08 -31.57
N ILE A 264 45.64 18.81 -31.54
CA ILE A 264 44.72 17.72 -31.14
C ILE A 264 44.24 17.92 -29.70
N ARG A 265 45.14 18.18 -28.76
CA ARG A 265 44.83 18.33 -27.34
C ARG A 265 43.98 19.55 -27.03
N VAL A 266 44.30 20.68 -27.63
CA VAL A 266 43.52 21.92 -27.52
C VAL A 266 42.13 21.70 -28.10
N ARG A 267 42.01 21.05 -29.25
CA ARG A 267 40.71 20.73 -29.87
C ARG A 267 39.87 19.82 -28.98
N ILE A 268 40.46 18.74 -28.41
CA ILE A 268 39.80 17.86 -27.48
C ILE A 268 39.32 18.63 -26.25
N TYR A 269 40.20 19.42 -25.64
CA TYR A 269 39.84 20.20 -24.45
C TYR A 269 38.69 21.17 -24.74
N LEU A 270 38.77 21.97 -25.81
CA LEU A 270 37.70 22.92 -26.16
C LEU A 270 36.39 22.25 -26.52
N ARG A 271 36.43 21.04 -27.11
CA ARG A 271 35.23 20.27 -27.42
C ARG A 271 34.56 19.68 -26.16
N THR A 272 35.34 19.31 -25.17
CA THR A 272 34.86 18.71 -23.94
C THR A 272 34.61 19.72 -22.81
N TYR A 273 35.10 20.96 -23.00
CA TYR A 273 34.88 22.02 -22.03
C TYR A 273 33.40 22.35 -21.92
N LYS A 274 32.92 22.42 -20.71
CA LYS A 274 31.56 22.86 -20.39
C LYS A 274 31.62 24.04 -19.46
N THR A 275 30.78 25.04 -19.72
CA THR A 275 30.57 26.14 -18.77
C THR A 275 29.90 25.64 -17.52
N ASP A 276 29.99 26.39 -16.42
CA ASP A 276 29.31 26.04 -15.18
C ASP A 276 27.79 25.89 -15.41
N GLU A 277 27.17 26.75 -16.24
CA GLU A 277 25.74 26.66 -16.59
C GLU A 277 25.44 25.39 -17.40
N GLN A 278 26.28 25.04 -18.40
CA GLN A 278 26.08 23.80 -19.16
C GLN A 278 26.18 22.57 -18.27
N PHE A 279 27.19 22.54 -17.39
CA PHE A 279 27.35 21.47 -16.43
C PHE A 279 26.13 21.37 -15.48
N LEU A 280 25.67 22.51 -14.95
CA LEU A 280 24.51 22.59 -14.08
C LEU A 280 23.24 22.07 -14.79
N GLN A 281 22.99 22.55 -16.01
CA GLN A 281 21.79 22.15 -16.78
C GLN A 281 21.80 20.67 -17.15
N GLU A 282 22.94 20.11 -17.51
CA GLU A 282 23.08 18.69 -17.83
C GLU A 282 22.77 17.80 -16.59
N ASN A 283 23.29 18.17 -15.41
CA ASN A 283 23.04 17.42 -14.20
C ASN A 283 21.57 17.52 -13.78
N ILE A 284 20.97 18.72 -13.82
CA ILE A 284 19.55 18.92 -13.57
C ILE A 284 18.72 18.10 -14.56
N ALA A 285 19.04 18.17 -15.87
CA ALA A 285 18.31 17.43 -16.88
C ALA A 285 18.39 15.92 -16.65
N SER A 286 19.57 15.41 -16.33
CA SER A 286 19.80 13.99 -16.04
C SER A 286 19.01 13.52 -14.82
N GLU A 287 19.10 14.26 -13.70
CA GLU A 287 18.46 13.87 -12.45
C GLU A 287 16.91 14.01 -12.50
N THR A 288 16.41 14.96 -13.31
CA THR A 288 14.97 15.20 -13.43
C THR A 288 14.31 14.48 -14.62
N ALA A 289 15.08 13.78 -15.46
CA ALA A 289 14.57 13.19 -16.71
C ALA A 289 13.38 12.26 -16.50
N GLY A 290 13.45 11.36 -15.53
CA GLY A 290 12.39 10.42 -15.17
C GLY A 290 11.12 11.14 -14.71
N PHE A 291 11.26 12.06 -13.76
CA PHE A 291 10.12 12.85 -13.25
C PHE A 291 9.44 13.66 -14.36
N ARG A 292 10.22 14.31 -15.22
CA ARG A 292 9.68 15.07 -16.37
C ARG A 292 8.99 14.17 -17.39
N ALA A 293 9.48 12.94 -17.60
CA ALA A 293 8.83 11.97 -18.47
C ALA A 293 7.48 11.53 -17.90
N THR A 294 7.43 11.22 -16.60
CA THR A 294 6.18 10.87 -15.91
C THR A 294 5.17 12.03 -15.93
N ILE A 295 5.62 13.29 -15.70
CA ILE A 295 4.75 14.47 -15.81
C ILE A 295 4.14 14.59 -17.22
N ARG A 296 4.94 14.43 -18.27
CA ARG A 296 4.44 14.47 -19.66
C ARG A 296 3.41 13.37 -19.94
N MET A 297 3.64 12.18 -19.41
CA MET A 297 2.67 11.08 -19.53
C MET A 297 1.36 11.42 -18.82
N MET A 298 1.41 11.97 -17.61
CA MET A 298 0.22 12.42 -16.87
C MET A 298 -0.54 13.51 -17.62
N ASP A 299 0.17 14.50 -18.20
CA ASP A 299 -0.43 15.52 -19.06
C ASP A 299 -1.13 14.93 -20.28
N SER A 300 -0.50 13.94 -20.90
CA SER A 300 -1.09 13.23 -22.03
C SER A 300 -2.37 12.46 -21.65
N LEU A 301 -2.38 11.82 -20.47
CA LEU A 301 -3.59 11.14 -19.97
C LEU A 301 -4.69 12.13 -19.66
N LEU A 302 -4.40 13.25 -18.98
CA LEU A 302 -5.37 14.30 -18.68
C LEU A 302 -5.98 14.91 -19.94
N ALA A 303 -5.20 15.05 -21.02
CA ALA A 303 -5.65 15.64 -22.28
C ALA A 303 -6.46 14.66 -23.15
N ARG A 304 -6.14 13.35 -23.11
CA ARG A 304 -6.74 12.34 -24.01
C ARG A 304 -7.93 11.62 -23.42
N CYS A 305 -7.97 11.44 -22.09
CA CYS A 305 -9.04 10.71 -21.44
C CYS A 305 -10.30 11.58 -21.29
N GLY A 306 -11.45 11.02 -21.66
CA GLY A 306 -12.74 11.66 -21.43
C GLY A 306 -13.11 11.75 -19.94
N ALA A 307 -14.08 12.60 -19.61
CA ALA A 307 -14.52 12.83 -18.23
C ALA A 307 -14.93 11.54 -17.51
N ALA A 308 -15.62 10.62 -18.20
CA ALA A 308 -16.05 9.34 -17.64
C ALA A 308 -14.86 8.45 -17.26
N GLU A 309 -13.81 8.42 -18.10
CA GLU A 309 -12.58 7.67 -17.82
C GLU A 309 -11.80 8.27 -16.65
N LEU A 310 -11.71 9.60 -16.60
CA LEU A 310 -11.03 10.32 -15.52
C LEU A 310 -11.76 10.23 -14.18
N ALA A 311 -13.06 9.94 -14.19
CA ALA A 311 -13.87 9.73 -12.98
C ALA A 311 -13.71 8.33 -12.37
N LYS A 312 -13.19 7.35 -13.10
CA LYS A 312 -12.95 6.01 -12.60
C LYS A 312 -11.96 6.02 -11.43
N PRO A 313 -12.02 5.02 -10.53
CA PRO A 313 -11.00 4.83 -9.49
C PRO A 313 -9.58 4.73 -10.08
N ALA A 314 -8.63 5.32 -9.42
CA ALA A 314 -7.21 5.15 -9.74
C ALA A 314 -6.76 3.78 -9.22
N VAL A 315 -6.56 2.83 -10.13
CA VAL A 315 -6.02 1.50 -9.84
C VAL A 315 -4.63 1.42 -10.45
N VAL A 316 -3.65 1.03 -9.64
CA VAL A 316 -2.24 1.00 -10.03
C VAL A 316 -1.63 -0.37 -9.73
N SER A 317 -0.61 -0.73 -10.49
CA SER A 317 0.14 -1.97 -10.26
C SER A 317 1.07 -1.84 -9.07
N VAL A 318 1.10 -2.85 -8.21
CA VAL A 318 2.04 -2.95 -7.06
C VAL A 318 3.47 -3.21 -7.53
N ALA A 319 3.62 -3.80 -8.71
CA ALA A 319 4.94 -4.19 -9.22
C ALA A 319 5.77 -3.01 -9.74
N ALA A 320 5.17 -1.82 -9.90
CA ALA A 320 5.83 -0.67 -10.48
C ALA A 320 6.19 0.37 -9.43
N ALA A 321 7.49 0.58 -9.20
CA ALA A 321 7.97 1.72 -8.39
C ALA A 321 7.59 3.07 -9.02
N ASP A 322 7.38 3.10 -10.35
CA ASP A 322 7.02 4.27 -11.12
C ASP A 322 5.63 4.12 -11.73
N PHE A 323 4.93 5.23 -11.88
CA PHE A 323 3.62 5.24 -12.53
C PHE A 323 3.75 5.03 -14.04
N HIS A 324 3.18 3.95 -14.55
CA HIS A 324 3.14 3.60 -15.97
C HIS A 324 1.75 3.69 -16.61
N GLY A 325 0.76 4.11 -15.85
CA GLY A 325 -0.64 4.18 -16.25
C GLY A 325 -1.56 3.54 -15.23
N PHE A 326 -2.86 3.54 -15.54
CA PHE A 326 -3.85 2.86 -14.72
C PHE A 326 -4.08 1.45 -15.25
N GLU A 327 -4.23 0.51 -14.34
CA GLU A 327 -4.47 -0.89 -14.64
C GLU A 327 -5.81 -1.32 -14.06
N ASP A 328 -6.73 -1.78 -14.92
CA ASP A 328 -7.99 -2.33 -14.47
C ASP A 328 -7.80 -3.83 -14.20
N GLY A 329 -7.88 -4.26 -12.94
CA GLY A 329 -7.76 -5.68 -12.59
C GLY A 329 -7.94 -5.93 -11.09
N GLN A 330 -8.52 -7.10 -10.76
CA GLN A 330 -8.83 -7.47 -9.38
C GLN A 330 -7.58 -7.70 -8.51
N THR A 331 -6.44 -7.97 -9.13
CA THR A 331 -5.16 -8.18 -8.44
C THR A 331 -4.41 -6.89 -8.11
N ASN A 332 -4.89 -5.76 -8.62
CA ASN A 332 -4.26 -4.45 -8.47
C ASN A 332 -4.82 -3.70 -7.25
N TYR A 333 -4.17 -2.59 -6.90
CA TYR A 333 -4.50 -1.79 -5.75
C TYR A 333 -5.22 -0.51 -6.15
N MET A 334 -6.39 -0.33 -5.58
CA MET A 334 -7.17 0.89 -5.70
C MET A 334 -6.65 1.92 -4.70
N LEU A 335 -6.32 3.11 -5.18
CA LEU A 335 -5.97 4.23 -4.31
C LEU A 335 -7.21 4.76 -3.61
N ILE A 336 -7.10 4.99 -2.31
CA ILE A 336 -8.22 5.44 -1.49
C ILE A 336 -7.79 6.59 -0.57
N ARG A 337 -8.78 7.30 -0.05
CA ARG A 337 -8.66 8.20 1.09
C ARG A 337 -9.74 7.89 2.11
N MET A 338 -9.48 8.18 3.36
CA MET A 338 -10.45 7.98 4.42
C MET A 338 -11.65 8.91 4.22
N ASN A 339 -12.84 8.38 4.46
CA ASN A 339 -14.10 9.14 4.39
C ASN A 339 -14.48 9.64 5.79
N ALA A 340 -14.02 10.82 6.17
CA ALA A 340 -14.34 11.40 7.48
C ALA A 340 -15.86 11.59 7.70
N ALA A 341 -16.63 11.82 6.63
CA ALA A 341 -18.08 12.00 6.71
C ALA A 341 -18.85 10.70 7.02
N TYR A 342 -18.23 9.54 6.85
CA TYR A 342 -18.80 8.26 7.24
C TYR A 342 -18.97 8.15 8.76
N PHE A 343 -18.01 8.67 9.51
CA PHE A 343 -17.92 8.47 10.96
C PHE A 343 -18.79 9.47 11.71
N ASN A 344 -19.74 8.95 12.50
CA ASN A 344 -20.58 9.76 13.37
C ASN A 344 -19.87 10.03 14.71
N HIS A 345 -19.27 11.21 14.85
CA HIS A 345 -18.56 11.63 16.06
C HIS A 345 -19.48 11.90 17.28
N ALA A 346 -20.81 11.92 17.09
CA ALA A 346 -21.75 12.05 18.19
C ALA A 346 -22.04 10.72 18.90
N LEU A 347 -21.65 9.59 18.29
CA LEU A 347 -21.74 8.29 18.94
C LEU A 347 -20.63 8.13 19.98
N SER A 348 -20.96 7.47 21.09
CA SER A 348 -19.96 7.15 22.11
C SER A 348 -18.89 6.20 21.57
N GLU A 349 -17.68 6.32 22.10
CA GLU A 349 -16.48 5.68 21.55
C GLU A 349 -16.54 4.14 21.51
N GLU A 350 -17.32 3.53 22.40
CA GLU A 350 -17.53 2.08 22.50
C GLU A 350 -18.59 1.52 21.55
N LYS A 351 -19.24 2.37 20.73
CA LYS A 351 -20.25 1.91 19.78
C LYS A 351 -19.65 1.53 18.43
N PRO A 352 -20.03 0.38 17.85
CA PRO A 352 -19.55 -0.03 16.54
C PRO A 352 -20.17 0.84 15.45
N GLN A 353 -19.36 1.36 14.54
CA GLN A 353 -19.81 2.06 13.32
C GLN A 353 -19.60 1.22 12.06
N LEU A 354 -18.71 0.26 12.14
CA LEU A 354 -18.47 -0.77 11.14
C LEU A 354 -17.99 -2.03 11.82
N PHE A 355 -18.14 -3.15 11.13
CA PHE A 355 -17.45 -4.39 11.46
C PHE A 355 -16.58 -4.83 10.29
N LEU A 356 -15.39 -5.31 10.59
CA LEU A 356 -14.56 -6.07 9.67
C LEU A 356 -14.56 -7.52 10.13
N VAL A 357 -15.10 -8.40 9.30
CA VAL A 357 -15.03 -9.84 9.47
C VAL A 357 -13.82 -10.34 8.71
N THR A 358 -12.87 -10.95 9.39
CA THR A 358 -11.67 -11.55 8.77
C THR A 358 -11.71 -13.06 9.01
N TRP A 359 -11.65 -13.83 7.95
CA TRP A 359 -11.62 -15.27 7.95
C TRP A 359 -10.30 -15.76 7.38
N HIS A 360 -9.53 -16.46 8.18
CA HIS A 360 -8.28 -17.08 7.78
C HIS A 360 -8.38 -18.60 7.90
N TYR A 361 -7.95 -19.34 6.86
CA TYR A 361 -8.05 -20.79 6.84
C TYR A 361 -7.03 -21.43 5.89
N ASP A 362 -6.70 -22.69 6.16
CA ASP A 362 -5.90 -23.51 5.26
C ASP A 362 -6.81 -24.22 4.24
N ALA A 363 -6.77 -23.78 2.99
CA ALA A 363 -7.58 -24.36 1.93
C ALA A 363 -7.16 -25.79 1.55
N ALA A 364 -5.99 -26.26 1.95
CA ALA A 364 -5.58 -27.65 1.75
C ALA A 364 -6.22 -28.61 2.78
N SER A 365 -6.73 -28.06 3.90
CA SER A 365 -7.48 -28.83 4.89
C SER A 365 -8.95 -28.97 4.48
N ALA A 366 -9.41 -30.20 4.24
CA ALA A 366 -10.80 -30.47 3.86
C ALA A 366 -11.82 -29.95 4.90
N SER A 367 -11.50 -30.04 6.17
CA SER A 367 -12.36 -29.54 7.26
C SER A 367 -12.39 -28.01 7.33
N ALA A 368 -11.26 -27.34 7.08
CA ALA A 368 -11.20 -25.89 7.01
C ALA A 368 -11.91 -25.35 5.76
N ALA A 369 -11.79 -26.03 4.61
CA ALA A 369 -12.52 -25.70 3.39
C ALA A 369 -14.04 -25.87 3.54
N GLU A 370 -14.52 -26.90 4.27
CA GLU A 370 -15.94 -27.07 4.58
C GLU A 370 -16.44 -25.97 5.52
N LEU A 371 -15.64 -25.59 6.52
CA LEU A 371 -15.97 -24.49 7.41
C LEU A 371 -16.03 -23.15 6.65
N ASP A 372 -15.11 -22.93 5.70
CA ASP A 372 -15.14 -21.77 4.79
C ASP A 372 -16.42 -21.71 3.97
N ARG A 373 -16.84 -22.86 3.42
CA ARG A 373 -18.08 -22.95 2.66
C ARG A 373 -19.28 -22.59 3.53
N GLN A 374 -19.36 -23.14 4.75
CA GLN A 374 -20.44 -22.87 5.69
C GLN A 374 -20.47 -21.40 6.09
N LEU A 375 -19.33 -20.82 6.41
CA LEU A 375 -19.22 -19.40 6.77
C LEU A 375 -19.67 -18.51 5.61
N THR A 376 -19.16 -18.77 4.39
CA THR A 376 -19.50 -17.98 3.20
C THR A 376 -20.99 -18.04 2.85
N GLU A 377 -21.64 -19.21 3.07
CA GLU A 377 -23.07 -19.40 2.77
C GLU A 377 -23.99 -18.83 3.85
N LYS A 378 -23.56 -18.85 5.10
CA LYS A 378 -24.43 -18.59 6.25
C LYS A 378 -24.14 -17.31 7.00
N LEU A 379 -23.02 -16.63 6.72
CA LEU A 379 -22.72 -15.37 7.38
C LEU A 379 -23.83 -14.34 7.08
N ASP A 380 -24.58 -14.01 8.10
CA ASP A 380 -25.66 -13.02 8.01
C ASP A 380 -25.10 -11.60 8.22
N GLY A 381 -24.66 -10.99 7.12
CA GLY A 381 -24.17 -9.62 7.15
C GLY A 381 -25.25 -8.61 7.56
N GLN A 382 -26.54 -8.87 7.28
CA GLN A 382 -27.63 -7.99 7.70
C GLN A 382 -27.79 -8.00 9.22
N GLY A 383 -27.71 -9.18 9.85
CA GLY A 383 -27.73 -9.28 11.31
C GLY A 383 -26.57 -8.54 11.97
N LEU A 384 -25.36 -8.60 11.39
CA LEU A 384 -24.23 -7.77 11.83
C LEU A 384 -24.49 -6.28 11.64
N GLN A 385 -25.09 -5.88 10.51
CA GLN A 385 -25.42 -4.49 10.23
C GLN A 385 -26.41 -3.91 11.24
N GLU A 386 -27.37 -4.70 11.69
CA GLU A 386 -28.34 -4.29 12.70
C GLU A 386 -27.73 -4.03 14.08
N MET A 387 -26.52 -4.50 14.34
CA MET A 387 -25.79 -4.24 15.59
C MET A 387 -25.01 -2.91 15.57
N LEU A 388 -24.86 -2.28 14.41
CA LEU A 388 -24.13 -1.01 14.29
C LEU A 388 -24.87 0.11 15.03
N GLY A 389 -24.11 0.93 15.76
CA GLY A 389 -24.62 2.06 16.53
C GLY A 389 -25.32 1.72 17.85
N LYS A 390 -25.45 0.44 18.19
CA LYS A 390 -26.13 -0.04 19.41
C LYS A 390 -25.22 -0.11 20.62
#